data_fd3e409da180fc221dd33600ebd2a346
#
_entry.id   fd3e409da180fc221dd33600ebd2a346
#
_cell.length_a   1.000
_cell.length_b   1.000
_cell.length_c   1.000
_cell.angle_alpha   90.00
_cell.angle_beta   90.00
_cell.angle_gamma   90.00
#
_symmetry.space_group_name_H-M   'P 1'
#
loop_
_entity.id
_entity.type
_entity.pdbx_description
1 polymer ?
#
loop_
_entity_poly.entity_id
_entity_poly.type
_entity_poly.pdbx_seq_one_letter_code
_entity_poly.pdbx_strand_id
1 'polypeptide(L)'
;MAVLPSQPTPFFANKSRAFWRLQFAGWGGIFVFRSVSALANSQPLNFLVIILIAAITGFSISLLLSVVYRHLIHRRPVITWTFSPLALGLAVCLYCFIDAWVIGLYRPTSDASFAQLFLGVFYIDMTLLGAWSALYYAINYFLQAEENADQLAQMQLQATTAQLAMLRYQLNPHFLFNTLTSPAAW
;
A
#
# COMPACT_ATOMS: atom_id res chain seq x y z
N MET A 1 19.72 -13.72 -33.15
CA MET A 1 19.25 -13.57 -31.77
C MET A 1 18.40 -12.30 -31.72
N ALA A 2 17.08 -12.45 -31.71
CA ALA A 2 16.17 -11.31 -31.55
C ALA A 2 16.12 -10.96 -30.07
N VAL A 3 16.60 -9.77 -29.70
CA VAL A 3 16.45 -9.21 -28.36
C VAL A 3 14.97 -8.89 -28.21
N LEU A 4 14.25 -9.71 -27.45
CA LEU A 4 12.88 -9.40 -27.05
C LEU A 4 12.90 -8.07 -26.28
N PRO A 5 12.03 -7.09 -26.65
CA PRO A 5 11.95 -5.84 -25.92
C PRO A 5 11.62 -6.17 -24.45
N SER A 6 12.45 -5.66 -23.54
CA SER A 6 12.24 -5.81 -22.11
C SER A 6 10.87 -5.21 -21.78
N GLN A 7 9.91 -6.08 -21.39
CA GLN A 7 8.64 -5.60 -20.90
C GLN A 7 8.90 -4.69 -19.69
N PRO A 8 8.28 -3.52 -19.61
CA PRO A 8 8.45 -2.64 -18.47
C PRO A 8 8.06 -3.42 -17.20
N THR A 9 8.99 -3.51 -16.26
CA THR A 9 8.71 -4.19 -14.98
C THR A 9 7.51 -3.51 -14.33
N PRO A 10 6.48 -4.27 -13.91
CA PRO A 10 5.30 -3.69 -13.28
C PRO A 10 5.72 -2.84 -12.08
N PHE A 11 5.04 -1.72 -11.87
CA PHE A 11 5.37 -0.74 -10.82
C PHE A 11 5.55 -1.40 -9.45
N PHE A 12 4.76 -2.43 -9.17
CA PHE A 12 4.77 -3.20 -7.92
C PHE A 12 5.71 -4.42 -7.92
N ALA A 13 6.49 -4.66 -8.97
CA ALA A 13 7.45 -5.76 -9.00
C ALA A 13 8.44 -5.73 -7.82
N ASN A 14 8.70 -4.53 -7.26
CA ASN A 14 9.47 -4.36 -6.04
C ASN A 14 8.64 -3.55 -5.03
N LYS A 15 7.96 -4.25 -4.11
CA LYS A 15 7.07 -3.67 -3.08
C LYS A 15 7.75 -2.55 -2.28
N SER A 16 9.03 -2.72 -1.92
CA SER A 16 9.77 -1.71 -1.17
C SER A 16 10.01 -0.43 -1.97
N ARG A 17 10.41 -0.54 -3.23
CA ARG A 17 10.62 0.64 -4.09
C ARG A 17 9.30 1.37 -4.39
N ALA A 18 8.23 0.63 -4.63
CA ALA A 18 6.90 1.22 -4.84
C ALA A 18 6.42 1.99 -3.61
N PHE A 19 6.58 1.39 -2.42
CA PHE A 19 6.24 2.05 -1.15
C PHE A 19 6.99 3.38 -0.99
N TRP A 20 8.31 3.40 -1.14
CA TRP A 20 9.09 4.62 -0.98
C TRP A 20 8.75 5.69 -2.02
N ARG A 21 8.52 5.30 -3.29
CA ARG A 21 8.08 6.24 -4.33
C ARG A 21 6.74 6.89 -3.99
N LEU A 22 5.76 6.10 -3.54
CA LEU A 22 4.46 6.61 -3.13
C LEU A 22 4.56 7.49 -1.88
N GLN A 23 5.40 7.12 -0.92
CA GLN A 23 5.64 7.88 0.29
C GLN A 23 6.21 9.28 -0.01
N PHE A 24 7.28 9.35 -0.79
CA PHE A 24 7.88 10.63 -1.18
C PHE A 24 6.97 11.44 -2.11
N ALA A 25 6.32 10.81 -3.09
CA ALA A 25 5.42 11.49 -4.01
C ALA A 25 4.18 12.03 -3.26
N GLY A 26 3.61 11.25 -2.34
CA GLY A 26 2.44 11.65 -1.55
C GLY A 26 2.75 12.86 -0.66
N TRP A 27 3.72 12.74 0.24
CA TRP A 27 4.05 13.82 1.18
C TRP A 27 4.70 15.01 0.49
N GLY A 28 5.52 14.78 -0.54
CA GLY A 28 6.07 15.86 -1.38
C GLY A 28 4.96 16.60 -2.14
N GLY A 29 3.99 15.89 -2.69
CA GLY A 29 2.82 16.48 -3.34
C GLY A 29 1.96 17.30 -2.38
N ILE A 30 1.73 16.81 -1.15
CA ILE A 30 1.02 17.54 -0.09
C ILE A 30 1.77 18.82 0.27
N PHE A 31 3.09 18.74 0.45
CA PHE A 31 3.92 19.90 0.72
C PHE A 31 3.80 20.96 -0.38
N VAL A 32 3.96 20.56 -1.64
CA VAL A 32 3.85 21.48 -2.79
C VAL A 32 2.45 22.09 -2.87
N PHE A 33 1.40 21.28 -2.78
CA PHE A 33 0.02 21.76 -2.86
C PHE A 33 -0.32 22.75 -1.74
N ARG A 34 0.04 22.44 -0.48
CA ARG A 34 -0.18 23.35 0.66
C ARG A 34 0.65 24.62 0.54
N SER A 35 1.88 24.54 0.02
CA SER A 35 2.74 25.70 -0.20
C SER A 35 2.16 26.63 -1.27
N VAL A 36 1.70 26.09 -2.41
CA VAL A 36 1.03 26.89 -3.46
C VAL A 36 -0.23 27.53 -2.91
N SER A 37 -1.05 26.77 -2.18
CA SER A 37 -2.26 27.30 -1.54
C SER A 37 -1.94 28.44 -0.55
N ALA A 38 -0.90 28.30 0.27
CA ALA A 38 -0.49 29.33 1.24
C ALA A 38 -0.05 30.62 0.52
N LEU A 39 0.76 30.50 -0.54
CA LEU A 39 1.20 31.64 -1.33
C LEU A 39 0.04 32.32 -2.06
N ALA A 40 -0.88 31.56 -2.61
CA ALA A 40 -2.11 32.08 -3.25
C ALA A 40 -2.98 32.88 -2.27
N ASN A 41 -2.99 32.48 -0.98
CA ASN A 41 -3.69 33.17 0.09
C ASN A 41 -2.83 34.26 0.79
N SER A 42 -1.76 34.72 0.14
CA SER A 42 -0.90 35.80 0.65
C SER A 42 -0.29 35.52 2.03
N GLN A 43 -0.09 34.26 2.38
CA GLN A 43 0.61 33.92 3.61
C GLN A 43 2.11 34.27 3.51
N PRO A 44 2.76 34.71 4.61
CA PRO A 44 4.16 35.08 4.59
C PRO A 44 5.04 33.87 4.28
N LEU A 45 6.21 34.08 3.65
CA LEU A 45 7.14 32.99 3.29
C LEU A 45 7.55 32.12 4.46
N ASN A 46 7.64 32.68 5.66
CA ASN A 46 7.94 31.94 6.89
C ASN A 46 6.91 30.85 7.19
N PHE A 47 5.67 30.98 6.69
CA PHE A 47 4.63 29.97 6.87
C PHE A 47 4.96 28.65 6.13
N LEU A 48 5.80 28.72 5.07
CA LEU A 48 6.29 27.53 4.37
C LEU A 48 7.09 26.59 5.29
N VAL A 49 7.77 27.14 6.31
CA VAL A 49 8.52 26.36 7.30
C VAL A 49 7.55 25.49 8.12
N ILE A 50 6.40 26.03 8.50
CA ILE A 50 5.37 25.27 9.23
C ILE A 50 4.83 24.13 8.35
N ILE A 51 4.52 24.44 7.09
CA ILE A 51 4.05 23.42 6.12
C ILE A 51 5.11 22.33 5.95
N LEU A 52 6.38 22.69 5.91
CA LEU A 52 7.47 21.72 5.80
C LEU A 52 7.56 20.82 7.05
N ILE A 53 7.49 21.42 8.24
CA ILE A 53 7.48 20.66 9.50
C ILE A 53 6.28 19.71 9.54
N ALA A 54 5.09 20.20 9.22
CA ALA A 54 3.87 19.37 9.15
C ALA A 54 4.04 18.20 8.16
N ALA A 55 4.60 18.44 6.97
CA ALA A 55 4.83 17.38 5.99
C ALA A 55 5.85 16.32 6.49
N ILE A 56 6.95 16.75 7.15
CA ILE A 56 7.93 15.85 7.75
C ILE A 56 7.32 15.05 8.91
N THR A 57 6.53 15.69 9.76
CA THR A 57 5.82 15.04 10.87
C THR A 57 4.84 13.98 10.34
N GLY A 58 4.00 14.33 9.37
CA GLY A 58 3.07 13.40 8.76
C GLY A 58 3.76 12.24 8.05
N PHE A 59 4.86 12.51 7.33
CA PHE A 59 5.73 11.48 6.74
C PHE A 59 6.23 10.51 7.81
N SER A 60 6.77 11.02 8.92
CA SER A 60 7.32 10.21 10.01
C SER A 60 6.25 9.37 10.71
N ILE A 61 5.08 9.95 10.99
CA ILE A 61 3.95 9.25 11.60
C ILE A 61 3.40 8.18 10.66
N SER A 62 3.31 8.45 9.36
CA SER A 62 2.87 7.44 8.39
C SER A 62 3.84 6.25 8.27
N LEU A 63 5.16 6.47 8.47
CA LEU A 63 6.12 5.38 8.57
C LEU A 63 5.88 4.52 9.82
N LEU A 64 5.62 5.14 10.98
CA LEU A 64 5.27 4.41 12.20
C LEU A 64 3.98 3.59 12.02
N LEU A 65 2.95 4.20 11.41
CA LEU A 65 1.72 3.49 11.07
C LEU A 65 1.96 2.31 10.12
N SER A 66 2.85 2.45 9.13
CA SER A 66 3.18 1.35 8.21
C SER A 66 3.76 0.14 8.92
N VAL A 67 4.58 0.36 9.95
CA VAL A 67 5.13 -0.72 10.79
C VAL A 67 4.02 -1.42 11.56
N VAL A 68 3.11 -0.67 12.18
CA VAL A 68 1.96 -1.21 12.92
C VAL A 68 1.04 -1.99 11.98
N TYR A 69 0.66 -1.42 10.84
CA TYR A 69 -0.24 -2.04 9.87
C TYR A 69 0.36 -3.31 9.25
N ARG A 70 1.67 -3.34 9.01
CA ARG A 70 2.38 -4.52 8.53
C ARG A 70 2.23 -5.71 9.48
N HIS A 71 2.19 -5.48 10.80
CA HIS A 71 1.97 -6.53 11.79
C HIS A 71 0.49 -6.93 11.90
N LEU A 72 -0.43 -5.98 11.67
CA LEU A 72 -1.87 -6.21 11.79
C LEU A 72 -2.44 -6.95 10.58
N ILE A 73 -1.95 -6.68 9.36
CA ILE A 73 -2.52 -7.20 8.11
C ILE A 73 -2.44 -8.74 8.02
N HIS A 74 -1.49 -9.36 8.72
CA HIS A 74 -1.33 -10.82 8.79
C HIS A 74 -2.06 -11.47 9.96
N ARG A 75 -2.82 -10.69 10.75
CA ARG A 75 -3.60 -11.19 11.89
C ARG A 75 -5.03 -11.51 11.48
N ARG A 76 -5.81 -12.06 12.43
CA ARG A 76 -7.24 -12.33 12.22
C ARG A 76 -7.96 -11.03 11.83
N PRO A 77 -8.91 -11.07 10.88
CA PRO A 77 -9.61 -9.86 10.41
C PRO A 77 -10.19 -9.01 11.54
N VAL A 78 -10.76 -9.63 12.57
CA VAL A 78 -11.31 -8.91 13.74
C VAL A 78 -10.25 -8.06 14.43
N ILE A 79 -9.03 -8.58 14.62
CA ILE A 79 -7.92 -7.84 15.24
C ILE A 79 -7.53 -6.67 14.36
N THR A 80 -7.36 -6.91 13.06
CA THR A 80 -6.98 -5.87 12.10
C THR A 80 -8.00 -4.74 12.08
N TRP A 81 -9.29 -5.05 11.96
CA TRP A 81 -10.35 -4.04 11.89
C TRP A 81 -10.59 -3.28 13.20
N THR A 82 -10.24 -3.85 14.36
CA THR A 82 -10.36 -3.18 15.65
C THR A 82 -9.14 -2.31 15.97
N PHE A 83 -7.94 -2.84 15.78
CA PHE A 83 -6.71 -2.15 16.18
C PHE A 83 -6.22 -1.11 15.15
N SER A 84 -6.57 -1.24 13.87
CA SER A 84 -6.15 -0.26 12.86
C SER A 84 -6.79 1.12 13.04
N PRO A 85 -8.10 1.25 13.29
CA PRO A 85 -8.70 2.56 13.58
C PRO A 85 -8.18 3.15 14.89
N LEU A 86 -7.90 2.31 15.91
CA LEU A 86 -7.33 2.77 17.17
C LEU A 86 -5.92 3.35 16.96
N ALA A 87 -5.07 2.64 16.23
CA ALA A 87 -3.72 3.10 15.88
C ALA A 87 -3.78 4.40 15.05
N LEU A 88 -4.72 4.48 14.09
CA LEU A 88 -4.94 5.70 13.30
C LEU A 88 -5.37 6.87 14.21
N GLY A 89 -6.33 6.66 15.09
CA GLY A 89 -6.80 7.69 16.04
C GLY A 89 -5.67 8.23 16.92
N LEU A 90 -4.84 7.35 17.48
CA LEU A 90 -3.67 7.75 18.28
C LEU A 90 -2.65 8.53 17.44
N ALA A 91 -2.38 8.09 16.21
CA ALA A 91 -1.48 8.76 15.29
C ALA A 91 -1.98 10.15 14.89
N VAL A 92 -3.28 10.30 14.62
CA VAL A 92 -3.91 11.60 14.32
C VAL A 92 -3.83 12.52 15.52
N CYS A 93 -4.14 12.04 16.72
CA CYS A 93 -4.00 12.84 17.95
C CYS A 93 -2.57 13.35 18.15
N LEU A 94 -1.58 12.50 17.92
CA LEU A 94 -0.17 12.87 18.00
C LEU A 94 0.21 13.92 16.94
N TYR A 95 -0.27 13.73 15.72
CA TYR A 95 -0.02 14.66 14.61
C TYR A 95 -0.63 16.03 14.90
N CYS A 96 -1.92 16.08 15.27
CA CYS A 96 -2.60 17.31 15.63
C CYS A 96 -1.95 18.02 16.82
N PHE A 97 -1.45 17.26 17.81
CA PHE A 97 -0.76 17.84 18.96
C PHE A 97 0.53 18.57 18.52
N ILE A 98 1.34 17.94 17.68
CA ILE A 98 2.59 18.53 17.17
C ILE A 98 2.29 19.75 16.29
N ASP A 99 1.31 19.64 15.35
CA ASP A 99 0.96 20.73 14.45
C ASP A 99 0.38 21.94 15.21
N ALA A 100 -0.53 21.70 16.17
CA ALA A 100 -1.08 22.77 17.00
C ALA A 100 0.01 23.46 17.83
N TRP A 101 0.98 22.68 18.36
CA TRP A 101 2.09 23.21 19.12
C TRP A 101 3.01 24.09 18.25
N VAL A 102 3.38 23.61 17.06
CA VAL A 102 4.20 24.36 16.09
C VAL A 102 3.49 25.67 15.66
N ILE A 103 2.18 25.62 15.37
CA ILE A 103 1.41 26.80 15.01
C ILE A 103 1.36 27.79 16.19
N GLY A 104 1.16 27.31 17.42
CA GLY A 104 1.18 28.14 18.62
C GLY A 104 2.50 28.85 18.86
N LEU A 105 3.63 28.19 18.61
CA LEU A 105 4.97 28.79 18.68
C LEU A 105 5.17 29.86 17.60
N TYR A 106 4.62 29.65 16.42
CA TYR A 106 4.77 30.60 15.31
C TYR A 106 3.88 31.85 15.46
N ARG A 107 2.71 31.71 16.09
CA ARG A 107 1.75 32.81 16.31
C ARG A 107 1.49 33.05 17.81
N PRO A 108 2.50 33.46 18.58
CA PRO A 108 2.37 33.60 20.03
C PRO A 108 1.36 34.69 20.45
N THR A 109 1.00 35.60 19.54
CA THR A 109 0.06 36.71 19.79
C THR A 109 -1.38 36.36 19.36
N SER A 110 -1.66 35.13 18.96
CA SER A 110 -3.04 34.73 18.63
C SER A 110 -3.82 34.48 19.91
N ASP A 111 -5.06 35.01 19.98
CA ASP A 111 -5.99 34.76 21.09
C ASP A 111 -6.57 33.33 21.10
N ALA A 112 -6.18 32.51 20.13
CA ALA A 112 -6.67 31.14 20.00
C ALA A 112 -6.08 30.24 21.09
N SER A 113 -6.94 29.56 21.83
CA SER A 113 -6.52 28.54 22.80
C SER A 113 -5.87 27.34 22.08
N PHE A 114 -5.01 26.59 22.79
CA PHE A 114 -4.43 25.34 22.24
C PHE A 114 -5.49 24.37 21.72
N ALA A 115 -6.62 24.24 22.41
CA ALA A 115 -7.71 23.39 21.99
C ALA A 115 -8.32 23.82 20.64
N GLN A 116 -8.43 25.12 20.40
CA GLN A 116 -8.93 25.66 19.13
C GLN A 116 -7.93 25.39 17.99
N LEU A 117 -6.63 25.54 18.24
CA LEU A 117 -5.58 25.19 17.27
C LEU A 117 -5.61 23.69 16.95
N PHE A 118 -5.71 22.85 17.97
CA PHE A 118 -5.79 21.39 17.83
C PHE A 118 -7.01 20.97 16.98
N LEU A 119 -8.18 21.48 17.31
CA LEU A 119 -9.41 21.17 16.56
C LEU A 119 -9.36 21.75 15.13
N GLY A 120 -8.69 22.89 14.95
CA GLY A 120 -8.52 23.51 13.63
C GLY A 120 -7.70 22.68 12.65
N VAL A 121 -6.66 21.97 13.12
CA VAL A 121 -5.85 21.08 12.27
C VAL A 121 -6.41 19.67 12.16
N PHE A 122 -7.27 19.25 13.11
CA PHE A 122 -7.77 17.88 13.22
C PHE A 122 -8.37 17.34 11.92
N TYR A 123 -9.21 18.14 11.25
CA TYR A 123 -9.88 17.71 10.03
C TYR A 123 -8.87 17.39 8.90
N ILE A 124 -7.86 18.24 8.73
CA ILE A 124 -6.84 18.08 7.69
C ILE A 124 -5.96 16.86 8.00
N ASP A 125 -5.47 16.76 9.22
CA ASP A 125 -4.55 15.69 9.64
C ASP A 125 -5.25 14.32 9.62
N MET A 126 -6.52 14.27 10.08
CA MET A 126 -7.34 13.07 9.99
C MET A 126 -7.57 12.64 8.53
N THR A 127 -7.86 13.61 7.65
CA THR A 127 -8.08 13.32 6.23
C THR A 127 -6.81 12.81 5.56
N LEU A 128 -5.65 13.42 5.83
CA LEU A 128 -4.37 13.04 5.24
C LEU A 128 -3.93 11.64 5.70
N LEU A 129 -3.90 11.39 7.01
CA LEU A 129 -3.51 10.09 7.55
C LEU A 129 -4.56 9.01 7.25
N GLY A 130 -5.84 9.36 7.24
CA GLY A 130 -6.92 8.46 6.88
C GLY A 130 -6.83 8.02 5.42
N ALA A 131 -6.67 8.96 4.49
CA ALA A 131 -6.48 8.67 3.08
C ALA A 131 -5.21 7.84 2.83
N TRP A 132 -4.11 8.19 3.51
CA TRP A 132 -2.87 7.42 3.45
C TRP A 132 -3.06 5.99 3.96
N SER A 133 -3.75 5.82 5.09
CA SER A 133 -4.05 4.50 5.67
C SER A 133 -4.93 3.65 4.75
N ALA A 134 -5.97 4.25 4.17
CA ALA A 134 -6.84 3.58 3.21
C ALA A 134 -6.06 3.11 1.98
N LEU A 135 -5.19 3.97 1.43
CA LEU A 135 -4.33 3.64 0.30
C LEU A 135 -3.34 2.52 0.65
N TYR A 136 -2.74 2.56 1.84
CA TYR A 136 -1.84 1.53 2.32
C TYR A 136 -2.52 0.15 2.35
N TYR A 137 -3.71 0.06 2.95
CA TYR A 137 -4.48 -1.18 3.00
C TYR A 137 -4.93 -1.63 1.61
N ALA A 138 -5.45 -0.71 0.78
CA ALA A 138 -5.90 -1.03 -0.57
C ALA A 138 -4.79 -1.65 -1.42
N ILE A 139 -3.59 -1.07 -1.40
CA ILE A 139 -2.43 -1.59 -2.14
C ILE A 139 -2.01 -2.97 -1.61
N ASN A 140 -1.91 -3.13 -0.29
CA ASN A 140 -1.47 -4.41 0.28
C ASN A 140 -2.48 -5.54 0.04
N TYR A 141 -3.79 -5.27 0.16
CA TYR A 141 -4.82 -6.26 -0.16
C TYR A 141 -4.89 -6.59 -1.65
N PHE A 142 -4.70 -5.58 -2.52
CA PHE A 142 -4.64 -5.81 -3.96
C PHE A 142 -3.47 -6.75 -4.33
N LEU A 143 -2.27 -6.46 -3.81
CA LEU A 143 -1.09 -7.30 -4.06
C LEU A 143 -1.25 -8.72 -3.50
N GLN A 144 -1.90 -8.87 -2.34
CA GLN A 144 -2.19 -10.17 -1.78
C GLN A 144 -3.21 -10.95 -2.62
N ALA A 145 -4.22 -10.28 -3.15
CA ALA A 145 -5.20 -10.90 -4.04
C ALA A 145 -4.56 -11.38 -5.35
N GLU A 146 -3.65 -10.59 -5.92
CA GLU A 146 -2.88 -10.95 -7.12
C GLU A 146 -1.99 -12.19 -6.85
N GLU A 147 -1.22 -12.18 -5.75
CA GLU A 147 -0.41 -13.35 -5.35
C GLU A 147 -1.26 -14.63 -5.15
N ASN A 148 -2.43 -14.50 -4.53
CA ASN A 148 -3.33 -15.64 -4.34
C ASN A 148 -3.90 -16.16 -5.66
N ALA A 149 -4.23 -15.26 -6.61
CA ALA A 149 -4.71 -15.65 -7.94
C ALA A 149 -3.64 -16.42 -8.72
N ASP A 150 -2.39 -15.96 -8.68
CA ASP A 150 -1.26 -16.64 -9.32
C ASP A 150 -1.02 -18.03 -8.73
N GLN A 151 -1.07 -18.17 -7.40
CA GLN A 151 -0.95 -19.45 -6.73
C GLN A 151 -2.05 -20.43 -7.13
N LEU A 152 -3.31 -19.97 -7.20
CA LEU A 152 -4.43 -20.78 -7.64
C LEU A 152 -4.26 -21.25 -9.09
N ALA A 153 -3.82 -20.37 -9.99
CA ALA A 153 -3.56 -20.70 -11.38
C ALA A 153 -2.45 -21.79 -11.50
N GLN A 154 -1.38 -21.68 -10.72
CA GLN A 154 -0.32 -22.68 -10.69
C GLN A 154 -0.82 -24.02 -10.16
N MET A 155 -1.61 -24.05 -9.09
CA MET A 155 -2.20 -25.28 -8.55
C MET A 155 -3.14 -25.96 -9.56
N GLN A 156 -3.95 -25.18 -10.30
CA GLN A 156 -4.81 -25.70 -11.36
C GLN A 156 -4.00 -26.33 -12.50
N LEU A 157 -2.92 -25.66 -12.92
CA LEU A 157 -2.04 -26.20 -13.97
C LEU A 157 -1.39 -27.53 -13.52
N GLN A 158 -0.91 -27.62 -12.28
CA GLN A 158 -0.34 -28.84 -11.71
C GLN A 158 -1.38 -29.96 -11.64
N ALA A 159 -2.60 -29.67 -11.18
CA ALA A 159 -3.70 -30.63 -11.13
C ALA A 159 -4.04 -31.17 -12.53
N THR A 160 -4.17 -30.30 -13.52
CA THR A 160 -4.44 -30.69 -14.91
C THR A 160 -3.33 -31.54 -15.49
N THR A 161 -2.06 -31.19 -15.23
CA THR A 161 -0.91 -31.97 -15.68
C THR A 161 -0.88 -33.35 -15.03
N ALA A 162 -1.19 -33.45 -13.74
CA ALA A 162 -1.28 -34.72 -13.04
C ALA A 162 -2.42 -35.61 -13.59
N GLN A 163 -3.59 -35.02 -13.89
CA GLN A 163 -4.72 -35.74 -14.52
C GLN A 163 -4.34 -36.29 -15.91
N LEU A 164 -3.67 -35.47 -16.73
CA LEU A 164 -3.20 -35.91 -18.05
C LEU A 164 -2.16 -37.05 -17.93
N ALA A 165 -1.27 -36.96 -16.94
CA ALA A 165 -0.31 -38.04 -16.69
C ALA A 165 -1.05 -39.33 -16.27
N MET A 166 -2.03 -39.27 -15.36
CA MET A 166 -2.84 -40.42 -14.97
C MET A 166 -3.59 -41.05 -16.17
N LEU A 167 -4.20 -40.24 -17.02
CA LEU A 167 -4.87 -40.73 -18.24
C LEU A 167 -3.88 -41.41 -19.19
N ARG A 168 -2.66 -40.88 -19.35
CA ARG A 168 -1.59 -41.55 -20.15
C ARG A 168 -1.18 -42.89 -19.56
N TYR A 169 -1.10 -43.04 -18.25
CA TYR A 169 -0.81 -44.31 -17.59
C TYR A 169 -1.94 -45.33 -17.73
N GLN A 170 -3.20 -44.87 -17.74
CA GLN A 170 -4.36 -45.73 -17.95
C GLN A 170 -4.46 -46.24 -19.41
N LEU A 171 -3.99 -45.48 -20.39
CA LEU A 171 -3.78 -45.89 -21.75
C LEU A 171 -2.50 -46.71 -21.80
N ASN A 172 -2.57 -48.00 -21.41
CA ASN A 172 -1.44 -48.92 -21.40
C ASN A 172 -0.67 -48.88 -22.77
N PRO A 173 0.48 -48.22 -22.86
CA PRO A 173 1.15 -48.03 -24.14
C PRO A 173 1.61 -49.35 -24.77
N HIS A 174 1.80 -50.37 -23.95
CA HIS A 174 2.14 -51.72 -24.42
C HIS A 174 0.96 -52.41 -25.12
N PHE A 175 -0.27 -52.15 -24.68
CA PHE A 175 -1.47 -52.67 -25.35
C PHE A 175 -1.68 -51.99 -26.70
N LEU A 176 -1.51 -50.69 -26.81
CA LEU A 176 -1.61 -49.98 -28.09
C LEU A 176 -0.53 -50.43 -29.09
N PHE A 177 0.71 -50.61 -28.64
CA PHE A 177 1.79 -51.13 -29.51
C PHE A 177 1.50 -52.56 -29.99
N ASN A 178 1.04 -53.45 -29.14
CA ASN A 178 0.73 -54.82 -29.49
C ASN A 178 -0.46 -54.93 -30.45
N THR A 179 -1.48 -54.10 -30.33
CA THR A 179 -2.63 -54.09 -31.24
C THR A 179 -2.30 -53.50 -32.60
N LEU A 180 -1.36 -52.57 -32.68
CA LEU A 180 -0.95 -51.98 -33.98
C LEU A 180 0.15 -52.80 -34.71
N THR A 181 0.92 -53.60 -33.98
CA THR A 181 2.00 -54.42 -34.55
C THR A 181 1.59 -55.89 -34.77
N SER A 182 0.38 -56.28 -34.38
CA SER A 182 -0.14 -57.60 -34.72
C SER A 182 -0.40 -57.66 -36.22
N PRO A 183 0.43 -58.40 -37.04
CA PRO A 183 0.13 -58.55 -38.46
C PRO A 183 -1.18 -59.34 -38.56
N ALA A 184 -2.14 -58.82 -39.35
CA ALA A 184 -3.34 -59.55 -39.73
C ALA A 184 -2.89 -60.85 -40.40
N ALA A 185 -3.06 -61.93 -39.67
CA ALA A 185 -2.86 -63.27 -40.26
C ALA A 185 -4.10 -63.49 -41.18
N TRP A 186 -3.83 -63.45 -42.49
CA TRP A 186 -4.68 -63.91 -43.55
C TRP A 186 -4.30 -65.35 -43.92
#